data_b268be4a2fa1cb7e17357815df5cdba0
#
_entry.id   b268be4a2fa1cb7e17357815df5cdba0
#
_cell.length_a   1.000
_cell.length_b   1.000
_cell.length_c   1.000
_cell.angle_alpha   90.00
_cell.angle_beta   90.00
_cell.angle_gamma   90.00
#
_symmetry.space_group_name_H-M   'P 1'
#
loop_
_entity.id
_entity.type
_entity.pdbx_description
1 polymer ?
#
loop_
_entity_poly.entity_id
_entity_poly.type
_entity_poly.pdbx_seq_one_letter_code
_entity_poly.pdbx_strand_id
1 'polypeptide(L)'
;MADRMERVSRRAWVAAPLVGGDEKSGVTDTIRNPANHDDVVGSVANATAEHVRKAVEIAVQAQPAWDATPAAVRGDALDKAADLFEESTAEFVAMCVREAGKSVPDGIAEVREAVDFLRYYAARARHEFASPQRLPGPTGESNELSLHGRGVFTCISPWNFPLAICAGQVAAALAAGNAVLAKPAEQTPLVAAHAVRLLLQAGVPAEVLHFLPGDGAT
;
A
#
# COMPACT_ATOMS: atom_id res chain seq x y z
N MET A 1 -6.33 -24.10 4.34
CA MET A 1 -5.13 -23.27 4.05
C MET A 1 -4.23 -23.95 3.02
N ALA A 2 -3.67 -25.14 3.29
CA ALA A 2 -2.72 -25.82 2.39
C ALA A 2 -3.24 -26.00 0.96
N ASP A 3 -4.45 -26.53 0.76
CA ASP A 3 -5.05 -26.74 -0.57
C ASP A 3 -5.29 -25.43 -1.35
N ARG A 4 -5.58 -24.34 -0.64
CA ARG A 4 -5.74 -23.03 -1.26
C ARG A 4 -4.38 -22.47 -1.67
N MET A 5 -3.36 -22.62 -0.83
CA MET A 5 -1.98 -22.23 -1.15
C MET A 5 -1.45 -23.00 -2.35
N GLU A 6 -1.68 -24.32 -2.44
CA GLU A 6 -1.23 -25.13 -3.59
C GLU A 6 -1.86 -24.67 -4.90
N ARG A 7 -3.16 -24.38 -4.92
CA ARG A 7 -3.82 -23.83 -6.12
C ARG A 7 -3.29 -22.46 -6.51
N VAL A 8 -3.05 -21.59 -5.52
CA VAL A 8 -2.56 -20.22 -5.73
C VAL A 8 -1.09 -20.24 -6.12
N SER A 9 -0.27 -21.17 -5.61
CA SER A 9 1.16 -21.27 -5.94
C SER A 9 1.43 -21.58 -7.42
N ARG A 10 0.46 -22.08 -8.17
CA ARG A 10 0.57 -22.33 -9.62
C ARG A 10 0.15 -21.14 -10.48
N ARG A 11 -0.36 -20.06 -9.86
CA ARG A 11 -0.81 -18.87 -10.58
C ARG A 11 0.39 -18.02 -11.00
N ALA A 12 0.37 -17.53 -12.24
CA ALA A 12 1.24 -16.45 -12.67
C ALA A 12 0.60 -15.11 -12.26
N TRP A 13 1.40 -14.23 -11.67
CA TRP A 13 0.97 -12.92 -11.22
C TRP A 13 1.42 -11.83 -12.19
N VAL A 14 0.66 -10.75 -12.26
CA VAL A 14 1.00 -9.61 -13.12
C VAL A 14 0.88 -8.32 -12.32
N ALA A 15 1.89 -7.48 -12.42
CA ALA A 15 1.90 -6.13 -11.90
C ALA A 15 2.16 -5.12 -13.03
N ALA A 16 1.55 -3.95 -12.90
CA ALA A 16 1.77 -2.82 -13.78
C ALA A 16 1.61 -1.53 -12.99
N PRO A 17 2.17 -0.39 -13.44
CA PRO A 17 1.93 0.89 -12.80
C PRO A 17 0.43 1.19 -12.75
N LEU A 18 -0.05 1.65 -11.59
CA LEU A 18 -1.42 2.13 -11.39
C LEU A 18 -1.36 3.65 -11.20
N VAL A 19 -1.91 4.40 -12.13
CA VAL A 19 -1.90 5.86 -12.12
C VAL A 19 -3.32 6.40 -12.29
N GLY A 20 -3.88 6.98 -11.24
CA GLY A 20 -5.26 7.44 -11.21
C GLY A 20 -6.27 6.31 -11.42
N GLY A 21 -5.96 5.09 -10.97
CA GLY A 21 -6.80 3.90 -11.13
C GLY A 21 -6.58 3.10 -12.41
N ASP A 22 -5.87 3.67 -13.39
CA ASP A 22 -5.58 2.99 -14.66
C ASP A 22 -4.26 2.22 -14.62
N GLU A 23 -4.27 0.98 -15.10
CA GLU A 23 -3.03 0.24 -15.37
C GLU A 23 -2.32 0.83 -16.60
N LYS A 24 -1.01 1.05 -16.48
CA LYS A 24 -0.17 1.59 -17.56
C LYS A 24 0.77 0.53 -18.09
N SER A 25 1.01 0.57 -19.41
CA SER A 25 1.99 -0.27 -20.06
C SER A 25 3.42 0.23 -19.78
N GLY A 26 4.40 -0.67 -19.83
CA GLY A 26 5.82 -0.35 -19.66
C GLY A 26 6.70 -1.50 -20.15
N VAL A 27 8.01 -1.33 -20.00
CA VAL A 27 8.95 -2.42 -20.21
C VAL A 27 8.68 -3.51 -19.19
N THR A 28 8.52 -4.74 -19.65
CA THR A 28 8.11 -5.87 -18.81
C THR A 28 9.30 -6.73 -18.41
N ASP A 29 9.45 -6.94 -17.10
CA ASP A 29 10.42 -7.85 -16.52
C ASP A 29 9.75 -9.12 -15.99
N THR A 30 10.50 -10.23 -16.00
CA THR A 30 10.06 -11.50 -15.45
C THR A 30 10.51 -11.63 -14.00
N ILE A 31 9.57 -11.87 -13.09
CA ILE A 31 9.84 -12.14 -11.68
C ILE A 31 10.00 -13.63 -11.47
N ARG A 32 11.13 -14.02 -10.92
CA ARG A 32 11.52 -15.43 -10.68
C ARG A 32 11.66 -15.71 -9.20
N ASN A 33 11.40 -16.95 -8.84
CA ASN A 33 11.59 -17.43 -7.48
C ASN A 33 13.10 -17.49 -7.16
N PRO A 34 13.58 -16.80 -6.13
CA PRO A 34 15.01 -16.78 -5.78
C PRO A 34 15.55 -18.16 -5.33
N ALA A 35 14.69 -19.05 -4.87
CA ALA A 35 15.06 -20.42 -4.49
C ALA A 35 15.05 -21.40 -5.67
N ASN A 36 14.38 -21.07 -6.78
CA ASN A 36 14.32 -21.87 -8.00
C ASN A 36 14.11 -20.95 -9.22
N HIS A 37 15.16 -20.63 -9.92
CA HIS A 37 15.11 -19.68 -11.04
C HIS A 37 14.33 -20.20 -12.26
N ASP A 38 14.01 -21.48 -12.35
CA ASP A 38 13.11 -22.02 -13.38
C ASP A 38 11.63 -21.74 -13.07
N ASP A 39 11.30 -21.44 -11.82
CA ASP A 39 9.96 -21.05 -11.39
C ASP A 39 9.70 -19.57 -11.68
N VAL A 40 8.89 -19.31 -12.71
CA VAL A 40 8.41 -17.97 -13.05
C VAL A 40 7.21 -17.64 -12.16
N VAL A 41 7.37 -16.67 -11.25
CA VAL A 41 6.31 -16.21 -10.35
C VAL A 41 5.30 -15.33 -11.07
N GLY A 42 5.80 -14.49 -11.98
CA GLY A 42 4.98 -13.58 -12.75
C GLY A 42 5.79 -12.57 -13.55
N SER A 43 5.13 -11.47 -13.89
CA SER A 43 5.75 -10.37 -14.64
C SER A 43 5.33 -9.01 -14.10
N VAL A 44 6.19 -8.01 -14.29
CA VAL A 44 5.93 -6.62 -13.92
C VAL A 44 6.24 -5.70 -15.09
N ALA A 45 5.31 -4.79 -15.43
CA ALA A 45 5.62 -3.66 -16.29
C ALA A 45 6.17 -2.53 -15.41
N ASN A 46 7.32 -1.94 -15.78
CA ASN A 46 7.95 -0.88 -15.01
C ASN A 46 7.34 0.49 -15.32
N ALA A 47 7.29 1.36 -14.30
CA ALA A 47 6.90 2.74 -14.47
C ALA A 47 7.95 3.51 -15.27
N THR A 48 7.50 4.52 -16.00
CA THR A 48 8.35 5.50 -16.68
C THR A 48 8.36 6.81 -15.91
N ALA A 49 9.34 7.67 -16.17
CA ALA A 49 9.37 9.02 -15.60
C ALA A 49 8.09 9.84 -15.90
N GLU A 50 7.41 9.54 -17.03
CA GLU A 50 6.13 10.16 -17.35
C GLU A 50 5.01 9.66 -16.44
N HIS A 51 4.96 8.34 -16.15
CA HIS A 51 4.02 7.78 -15.19
C HIS A 51 4.20 8.40 -13.81
N VAL A 52 5.46 8.58 -13.36
CA VAL A 52 5.78 9.24 -12.08
C VAL A 52 5.27 10.68 -12.06
N ARG A 53 5.60 11.48 -13.09
CA ARG A 53 5.12 12.88 -13.18
C ARG A 53 3.59 12.96 -13.13
N LYS A 54 2.90 12.10 -13.91
CA LYS A 54 1.45 12.07 -13.95
C LYS A 54 0.83 11.64 -12.62
N ALA A 55 1.40 10.66 -11.95
CA ALA A 55 0.97 10.22 -10.62
C ALA A 55 1.12 11.37 -9.58
N VAL A 56 2.23 12.09 -9.60
CA VAL A 56 2.43 13.27 -8.73
C VAL A 56 1.38 14.35 -9.00
N GLU A 57 1.13 14.69 -10.28
CA GLU A 57 0.12 15.69 -10.64
C GLU A 57 -1.28 15.32 -10.11
N ILE A 58 -1.70 14.07 -10.33
CA ILE A 58 -3.00 13.60 -9.86
C ILE A 58 -3.05 13.58 -8.33
N ALA A 59 -2.01 13.06 -7.68
CA ALA A 59 -1.92 12.98 -6.22
C ALA A 59 -1.99 14.36 -5.55
N VAL A 60 -1.28 15.36 -6.08
CA VAL A 60 -1.29 16.74 -5.58
C VAL A 60 -2.70 17.36 -5.69
N GLN A 61 -3.40 17.10 -6.79
CA GLN A 61 -4.76 17.62 -6.99
C GLN A 61 -5.79 16.93 -6.10
N ALA A 62 -5.65 15.62 -5.85
CA ALA A 62 -6.62 14.84 -5.10
C ALA A 62 -6.41 14.91 -3.56
N GLN A 63 -5.18 15.12 -3.10
CA GLN A 63 -4.83 15.09 -1.68
C GLN A 63 -5.68 16.02 -0.81
N PRO A 64 -5.99 17.28 -1.17
CA PRO A 64 -6.81 18.15 -0.32
C PRO A 64 -8.21 17.60 -0.04
N ALA A 65 -8.84 16.94 -1.00
CA ALA A 65 -10.14 16.31 -0.82
C ALA A 65 -10.06 15.08 0.11
N TRP A 66 -8.96 14.32 0.01
CA TRP A 66 -8.72 13.19 0.91
C TRP A 66 -8.40 13.65 2.34
N ASP A 67 -7.62 14.70 2.53
CA ASP A 67 -7.37 15.29 3.84
C ASP A 67 -8.66 15.81 4.50
N ALA A 68 -9.54 16.45 3.71
CA ALA A 68 -10.84 16.91 4.15
C ALA A 68 -11.85 15.77 4.44
N THR A 69 -11.58 14.54 3.96
CA THR A 69 -12.41 13.37 4.26
C THR A 69 -12.34 13.06 5.76
N PRO A 70 -13.47 12.84 6.45
CA PRO A 70 -13.46 12.54 7.88
C PRO A 70 -12.52 11.39 8.23
N ALA A 71 -11.77 11.54 9.32
CA ALA A 71 -10.80 10.52 9.76
C ALA A 71 -11.43 9.14 10.00
N ALA A 72 -12.70 9.10 10.41
CA ALA A 72 -13.46 7.87 10.54
C ALA A 72 -13.61 7.14 9.20
N VAL A 73 -13.93 7.86 8.11
CA VAL A 73 -14.09 7.28 6.76
C VAL A 73 -12.77 6.76 6.22
N ARG A 74 -11.66 7.50 6.43
CA ARG A 74 -10.31 7.02 6.07
C ARG A 74 -9.95 5.76 6.86
N GLY A 75 -10.27 5.72 8.15
CA GLY A 75 -10.09 4.56 9.01
C GLY A 75 -10.93 3.35 8.58
N ASP A 76 -12.19 3.57 8.18
CA ASP A 76 -13.07 2.49 7.70
C ASP A 76 -12.54 1.82 6.43
N ALA A 77 -11.94 2.60 5.52
CA ALA A 77 -11.29 2.06 4.33
C ALA A 77 -10.07 1.18 4.69
N LEU A 78 -9.28 1.59 5.70
CA LEU A 78 -8.13 0.78 6.15
C LEU A 78 -8.56 -0.50 6.90
N ASP A 79 -9.61 -0.43 7.74
CA ASP A 79 -10.14 -1.63 8.42
C ASP A 79 -10.68 -2.63 7.39
N LYS A 80 -11.41 -2.15 6.38
CA LYS A 80 -11.88 -3.00 5.29
C LYS A 80 -10.72 -3.59 4.47
N ALA A 81 -9.64 -2.83 4.28
CA ALA A 81 -8.42 -3.37 3.65
C ALA A 81 -7.80 -4.47 4.50
N ALA A 82 -7.78 -4.32 5.84
CA ALA A 82 -7.30 -5.34 6.76
C ALA A 82 -8.10 -6.65 6.63
N ASP A 83 -9.43 -6.56 6.54
CA ASP A 83 -10.30 -7.73 6.33
C ASP A 83 -10.00 -8.42 4.99
N LEU A 84 -9.84 -7.65 3.90
CA LEU A 84 -9.46 -8.18 2.59
C LEU A 84 -8.06 -8.83 2.59
N PHE A 85 -7.12 -8.30 3.38
CA PHE A 85 -5.79 -8.91 3.53
C PHE A 85 -5.87 -10.24 4.27
N GLU A 86 -6.69 -10.33 5.33
CA GLU A 86 -6.94 -11.60 6.04
C GLU A 86 -7.58 -12.63 5.12
N GLU A 87 -8.59 -12.25 4.32
CA GLU A 87 -9.23 -13.12 3.34
C GLU A 87 -8.25 -13.62 2.26
N SER A 88 -7.27 -12.78 1.90
CA SER A 88 -6.24 -13.05 0.88
C SER A 88 -4.95 -13.65 1.47
N THR A 89 -4.97 -14.13 2.72
CA THR A 89 -3.77 -14.66 3.41
C THR A 89 -3.04 -15.73 2.58
N ALA A 90 -3.76 -16.65 1.95
CA ALA A 90 -3.14 -17.71 1.16
C ALA A 90 -2.39 -17.18 -0.07
N GLU A 91 -2.94 -16.16 -0.73
CA GLU A 91 -2.36 -15.47 -1.87
C GLU A 91 -1.09 -14.73 -1.46
N PHE A 92 -1.15 -13.94 -0.40
CA PHE A 92 -0.01 -13.21 0.12
C PHE A 92 1.12 -14.14 0.57
N VAL A 93 0.81 -15.19 1.32
CA VAL A 93 1.83 -16.17 1.77
C VAL A 93 2.47 -16.85 0.58
N ALA A 94 1.69 -17.27 -0.45
CA ALA A 94 2.23 -17.89 -1.65
C ALA A 94 3.16 -16.94 -2.42
N MET A 95 2.80 -15.65 -2.53
CA MET A 95 3.66 -14.64 -3.13
C MET A 95 4.92 -14.40 -2.31
N CYS A 96 4.83 -14.19 -1.00
CA CYS A 96 5.99 -13.99 -0.13
C CYS A 96 6.97 -15.18 -0.22
N VAL A 97 6.48 -16.41 -0.29
CA VAL A 97 7.33 -17.61 -0.44
C VAL A 97 8.02 -17.63 -1.81
N ARG A 98 7.27 -17.41 -2.90
CA ARG A 98 7.80 -17.54 -4.26
C ARG A 98 8.58 -16.32 -4.73
N GLU A 99 8.12 -15.11 -4.42
CA GLU A 99 8.72 -13.87 -4.89
C GLU A 99 9.88 -13.40 -3.98
N ALA A 100 9.68 -13.48 -2.65
CA ALA A 100 10.66 -13.01 -1.66
C ALA A 100 11.51 -14.13 -1.03
N GLY A 101 11.28 -15.39 -1.38
CA GLY A 101 12.02 -16.53 -0.83
C GLY A 101 11.78 -16.77 0.67
N LYS A 102 10.64 -16.32 1.20
CA LYS A 102 10.31 -16.47 2.62
C LYS A 102 9.87 -17.89 2.96
N SER A 103 10.03 -18.28 4.23
CA SER A 103 9.36 -19.46 4.74
C SER A 103 7.84 -19.23 4.90
N VAL A 104 7.03 -20.28 4.95
CA VAL A 104 5.59 -20.15 5.17
C VAL A 104 5.26 -19.47 6.51
N PRO A 105 5.93 -19.79 7.64
CA PRO A 105 5.73 -19.06 8.89
C PRO A 105 6.05 -17.56 8.77
N ASP A 106 7.13 -17.18 8.08
CA ASP A 106 7.49 -15.77 7.88
C ASP A 106 6.47 -15.05 6.97
N GLY A 107 5.96 -15.74 5.93
CA GLY A 107 4.89 -15.21 5.10
C GLY A 107 3.59 -14.97 5.89
N ILE A 108 3.25 -15.85 6.82
CA ILE A 108 2.11 -15.65 7.73
C ILE A 108 2.36 -14.46 8.67
N ALA A 109 3.58 -14.31 9.19
CA ALA A 109 3.95 -13.17 10.03
C ALA A 109 3.83 -11.84 9.27
N GLU A 110 4.27 -11.78 8.01
CA GLU A 110 4.10 -10.61 7.13
C GLU A 110 2.63 -10.19 6.98
N VAL A 111 1.73 -11.13 6.74
CA VAL A 111 0.30 -10.82 6.60
C VAL A 111 -0.26 -10.28 7.91
N ARG A 112 0.07 -10.91 9.04
CA ARG A 112 -0.40 -10.47 10.36
C ARG A 112 0.08 -9.07 10.69
N GLU A 113 1.37 -8.79 10.46
CA GLU A 113 1.94 -7.47 10.69
C GLU A 113 1.31 -6.41 9.78
N ALA A 114 1.07 -6.71 8.50
CA ALA A 114 0.40 -5.81 7.58
C ALA A 114 -1.04 -5.48 8.03
N VAL A 115 -1.79 -6.48 8.48
CA VAL A 115 -3.14 -6.31 9.04
C VAL A 115 -3.11 -5.47 10.31
N ASP A 116 -2.16 -5.74 11.21
CA ASP A 116 -1.98 -4.98 12.44
C ASP A 116 -1.66 -3.50 12.16
N PHE A 117 -0.80 -3.20 11.17
CA PHE A 117 -0.55 -1.83 10.74
C PHE A 117 -1.81 -1.13 10.22
N LEU A 118 -2.58 -1.79 9.36
CA LEU A 118 -3.82 -1.22 8.81
C LEU A 118 -4.79 -0.84 9.94
N ARG A 119 -5.04 -1.76 10.88
CA ARG A 119 -5.94 -1.53 12.01
C ARG A 119 -5.38 -0.51 13.01
N TYR A 120 -4.08 -0.54 13.26
CA TYR A 120 -3.42 0.42 14.14
C TYR A 120 -3.56 1.84 13.62
N TYR A 121 -3.22 2.09 12.34
CA TYR A 121 -3.31 3.44 11.77
C TYR A 121 -4.76 3.89 11.57
N ALA A 122 -5.70 2.99 11.30
CA ALA A 122 -7.13 3.30 11.31
C ALA A 122 -7.59 3.82 12.69
N ALA A 123 -7.20 3.13 13.76
CA ALA A 123 -7.51 3.55 15.13
C ALA A 123 -6.85 4.88 15.50
N ARG A 124 -5.57 5.07 15.13
CA ARG A 124 -4.83 6.33 15.38
C ARG A 124 -5.45 7.51 14.61
N ALA A 125 -5.85 7.31 13.35
CA ALA A 125 -6.51 8.35 12.59
C ALA A 125 -7.80 8.84 13.26
N ARG A 126 -8.64 7.92 13.70
CA ARG A 126 -9.88 8.26 14.42
C ARG A 126 -9.62 8.97 15.76
N HIS A 127 -8.51 8.66 16.42
CA HIS A 127 -8.17 9.30 17.69
C HIS A 127 -7.54 10.69 17.51
N GLU A 128 -6.64 10.86 16.55
CA GLU A 128 -5.77 12.04 16.46
C GLU A 128 -6.26 13.09 15.46
N PHE A 129 -6.98 12.65 14.40
CA PHE A 129 -7.42 13.54 13.31
C PHE A 129 -8.93 13.81 13.33
N ALA A 130 -9.69 13.28 14.29
CA ALA A 130 -11.14 13.40 14.29
C ALA A 130 -11.63 14.80 14.67
N SER A 131 -10.92 15.47 15.57
CA SER A 131 -11.30 16.80 16.07
C SER A 131 -10.08 17.57 16.56
N PRO A 132 -10.14 18.92 16.54
CA PRO A 132 -9.10 19.75 17.13
C PRO A 132 -8.95 19.47 18.64
N GLN A 133 -7.70 19.45 19.09
CA GLN A 133 -7.35 19.41 20.50
C GLN A 133 -7.34 20.82 21.07
N ARG A 134 -8.17 21.07 22.12
CA ARG A 134 -8.16 22.34 22.82
C ARG A 134 -6.89 22.50 23.63
N LEU A 135 -6.19 23.62 23.44
CA LEU A 135 -4.97 23.98 24.17
C LEU A 135 -5.27 25.05 25.24
N PRO A 136 -4.47 25.12 26.33
CA PRO A 136 -4.57 26.19 27.29
C PRO A 136 -4.25 27.55 26.64
N GLY A 137 -4.92 28.60 27.11
CA GLY A 137 -4.68 29.98 26.67
C GLY A 137 -5.10 31.00 27.73
N PRO A 138 -4.71 32.28 27.60
CA PRO A 138 -5.15 33.36 28.44
C PRO A 138 -6.69 33.54 28.38
N THR A 139 -7.24 34.29 29.35
CA THR A 139 -8.66 34.60 29.38
C THR A 139 -9.09 35.34 28.11
N GLY A 140 -10.11 34.84 27.43
CA GLY A 140 -10.69 35.41 26.21
C GLY A 140 -10.13 34.84 24.92
N GLU A 141 -9.16 33.90 24.98
CA GLU A 141 -8.63 33.15 23.82
C GLU A 141 -9.22 31.74 23.73
N SER A 142 -9.36 31.24 22.50
CA SER A 142 -9.65 29.84 22.20
C SER A 142 -8.55 29.32 21.31
N ASN A 143 -7.71 28.43 21.85
CA ASN A 143 -6.58 27.85 21.15
C ASN A 143 -6.85 26.37 20.81
N GLU A 144 -6.66 26.01 19.56
CA GLU A 144 -6.91 24.66 19.06
C GLU A 144 -5.76 24.18 18.19
N LEU A 145 -5.41 22.89 18.34
CA LEU A 145 -4.44 22.19 17.50
C LEU A 145 -5.18 21.18 16.63
N SER A 146 -5.06 21.31 15.32
CA SER A 146 -5.57 20.35 14.34
C SER A 146 -4.41 19.68 13.59
N LEU A 147 -4.56 18.39 13.30
CA LEU A 147 -3.64 17.64 12.47
C LEU A 147 -4.22 17.47 11.06
N HIS A 148 -3.37 17.65 10.06
CA HIS A 148 -3.73 17.58 8.64
C HIS A 148 -2.69 16.79 7.86
N GLY A 149 -3.11 16.24 6.70
CA GLY A 149 -2.20 15.62 5.75
C GLY A 149 -1.17 16.64 5.24
N ARG A 150 0.10 16.20 5.12
CA ARG A 150 1.22 17.04 4.69
C ARG A 150 1.26 17.24 3.17
N GLY A 151 0.67 16.33 2.40
CA GLY A 151 0.70 16.36 0.93
C GLY A 151 0.86 14.98 0.32
N VAL A 152 1.84 14.80 -0.56
CA VAL A 152 2.13 13.54 -1.25
C VAL A 152 3.34 12.86 -0.62
N PHE A 153 3.20 11.58 -0.29
CA PHE A 153 4.26 10.74 0.28
C PHE A 153 4.71 9.69 -0.72
N THR A 154 6.02 9.58 -0.92
CA THR A 154 6.61 8.44 -1.63
C THR A 154 6.96 7.36 -0.61
N CYS A 155 6.27 6.22 -0.68
CA CYS A 155 6.49 5.05 0.17
C CYS A 155 7.39 4.06 -0.57
N ILE A 156 8.67 3.99 -0.16
CA ILE A 156 9.67 3.11 -0.76
C ILE A 156 9.87 1.93 0.17
N SER A 157 9.48 0.74 -0.27
CA SER A 157 9.52 -0.48 0.55
C SER A 157 10.67 -1.41 0.17
N PRO A 158 11.21 -2.17 1.14
CA PRO A 158 12.30 -3.11 0.91
C PRO A 158 11.78 -4.45 0.37
N TRP A 159 12.70 -5.29 -0.14
CA TRP A 159 12.38 -6.62 -0.65
C TRP A 159 12.19 -7.68 0.47
N ASN A 160 12.84 -7.51 1.60
CA ASN A 160 12.85 -8.51 2.69
C ASN A 160 11.62 -8.48 3.59
N PHE A 161 10.85 -7.38 3.60
CA PHE A 161 9.52 -7.24 4.20
C PHE A 161 8.58 -6.59 3.20
N PRO A 162 8.30 -7.28 2.08
CA PRO A 162 7.68 -6.66 0.90
C PRO A 162 6.20 -6.33 1.09
N LEU A 163 5.52 -7.01 2.02
CA LEU A 163 4.12 -6.75 2.35
C LEU A 163 3.99 -5.84 3.58
N ALA A 164 4.57 -6.24 4.71
CA ALA A 164 4.33 -5.56 5.99
C ALA A 164 4.83 -4.12 5.98
N ILE A 165 6.08 -3.86 5.57
CA ILE A 165 6.63 -2.50 5.53
C ILE A 165 5.93 -1.66 4.46
N CYS A 166 5.62 -2.23 3.29
CA CYS A 166 4.87 -1.55 2.26
C CYS A 166 3.48 -1.11 2.77
N ALA A 167 2.72 -2.04 3.33
CA ALA A 167 1.40 -1.77 3.88
C ALA A 167 1.45 -0.75 5.02
N GLY A 168 2.44 -0.87 5.92
CA GLY A 168 2.61 0.04 7.06
C GLY A 168 2.88 1.48 6.64
N GLN A 169 3.80 1.71 5.69
CA GLN A 169 4.09 3.05 5.16
C GLN A 169 2.87 3.66 4.46
N VAL A 170 2.22 2.89 3.58
CA VAL A 170 1.04 3.32 2.82
C VAL A 170 -0.12 3.63 3.77
N ALA A 171 -0.41 2.74 4.71
CA ALA A 171 -1.50 2.90 5.68
C ALA A 171 -1.30 4.14 6.56
N ALA A 172 -0.09 4.36 7.06
CA ALA A 172 0.24 5.54 7.89
C ALA A 172 -0.01 6.84 7.14
N ALA A 173 0.47 6.93 5.89
CA ALA A 173 0.32 8.12 5.05
C ALA A 173 -1.15 8.38 4.70
N LEU A 174 -1.89 7.35 4.26
CA LEU A 174 -3.32 7.46 3.90
C LEU A 174 -4.18 7.82 5.12
N ALA A 175 -3.93 7.20 6.28
CA ALA A 175 -4.63 7.47 7.53
C ALA A 175 -4.54 8.94 7.94
N ALA A 176 -3.36 9.54 7.75
CA ALA A 176 -3.09 10.94 8.06
C ALA A 176 -3.64 11.93 7.01
N GLY A 177 -4.32 11.48 5.95
CA GLY A 177 -4.89 12.33 4.91
C GLY A 177 -3.92 12.71 3.79
N ASN A 178 -2.81 11.97 3.63
CA ASN A 178 -1.87 12.17 2.54
C ASN A 178 -2.22 11.33 1.32
N ALA A 179 -1.81 11.77 0.13
CA ALA A 179 -1.75 10.93 -1.06
C ALA A 179 -0.43 10.15 -1.08
N VAL A 180 -0.40 9.01 -1.77
CA VAL A 180 0.70 8.05 -1.74
C VAL A 180 1.15 7.64 -3.14
N LEU A 181 2.45 7.65 -3.34
CA LEU A 181 3.15 6.99 -4.43
C LEU A 181 3.87 5.76 -3.85
N ALA A 182 3.33 4.57 -4.08
CA ALA A 182 3.88 3.33 -3.57
C ALA A 182 4.92 2.77 -4.56
N LYS A 183 6.20 2.78 -4.16
CA LYS A 183 7.31 2.19 -4.92
C LYS A 183 7.80 0.93 -4.21
N PRO A 184 7.48 -0.27 -4.73
CA PRO A 184 8.00 -1.52 -4.19
C PRO A 184 9.49 -1.67 -4.51
N ALA A 185 10.14 -2.61 -3.83
CA ALA A 185 11.45 -3.09 -4.28
C ALA A 185 11.33 -3.81 -5.64
N GLU A 186 12.34 -3.69 -6.47
CA GLU A 186 12.39 -4.29 -7.82
C GLU A 186 12.23 -5.81 -7.81
N GLN A 187 12.69 -6.44 -6.73
CA GLN A 187 12.66 -7.89 -6.54
C GLN A 187 11.27 -8.41 -6.16
N THR A 188 10.42 -7.56 -5.58
CA THR A 188 9.15 -7.99 -4.97
C THR A 188 7.95 -7.08 -5.30
N PRO A 189 7.71 -6.79 -6.59
CA PRO A 189 6.62 -5.91 -7.00
C PRO A 189 5.23 -6.57 -6.97
N LEU A 190 5.13 -7.90 -7.08
CA LEU A 190 3.85 -8.59 -7.26
C LEU A 190 3.01 -8.56 -5.99
N VAL A 191 3.62 -8.86 -4.84
CA VAL A 191 2.94 -8.83 -3.54
C VAL A 191 2.47 -7.43 -3.20
N ALA A 192 3.29 -6.40 -3.46
CA ALA A 192 2.93 -5.00 -3.25
C ALA A 192 1.79 -4.54 -4.19
N ALA A 193 1.81 -4.96 -5.47
CA ALA A 193 0.72 -4.68 -6.41
C ALA A 193 -0.61 -5.28 -5.94
N HIS A 194 -0.58 -6.50 -5.39
CA HIS A 194 -1.78 -7.13 -4.84
C HIS A 194 -2.31 -6.34 -3.63
N ALA A 195 -1.43 -5.92 -2.73
CA ALA A 195 -1.78 -5.10 -1.58
C ALA A 195 -2.44 -3.76 -1.99
N VAL A 196 -1.87 -3.05 -2.97
CA VAL A 196 -2.44 -1.79 -3.48
C VAL A 196 -3.82 -2.02 -4.11
N ARG A 197 -4.02 -3.07 -4.90
CA ARG A 197 -5.33 -3.39 -5.46
C ARG A 197 -6.39 -3.64 -4.39
N LEU A 198 -6.04 -4.31 -3.29
CA LEU A 198 -6.97 -4.53 -2.18
C LEU A 198 -7.29 -3.24 -1.42
N LEU A 199 -6.32 -2.32 -1.26
CA LEU A 199 -6.56 -0.99 -0.70
C LEU A 199 -7.55 -0.19 -1.55
N LEU A 200 -7.40 -0.20 -2.88
CA LEU A 200 -8.35 0.43 -3.80
C LEU A 200 -9.75 -0.23 -3.71
N GLN A 201 -9.80 -1.56 -3.67
CA GLN A 201 -11.06 -2.31 -3.48
C GLN A 201 -11.73 -2.01 -2.14
N ALA A 202 -10.97 -1.70 -1.11
CA ALA A 202 -11.46 -1.30 0.20
C ALA A 202 -12.10 0.08 0.22
N GLY A 203 -11.84 0.91 -0.78
CA GLY A 203 -12.45 2.24 -0.93
C GLY A 203 -11.46 3.41 -0.80
N VAL A 204 -10.15 3.14 -0.82
CA VAL A 204 -9.16 4.21 -1.00
C VAL A 204 -9.31 4.77 -2.40
N PRO A 205 -9.49 6.10 -2.58
CA PRO A 205 -9.63 6.68 -3.92
C PRO A 205 -8.39 6.45 -4.79
N ALA A 206 -8.62 6.13 -6.05
CA ALA A 206 -7.54 5.79 -6.98
C ALA A 206 -6.62 6.99 -7.30
N GLU A 207 -7.11 8.20 -7.09
CA GLU A 207 -6.38 9.44 -7.32
C GLU A 207 -5.40 9.77 -6.17
N VAL A 208 -5.55 9.12 -5.00
CA VAL A 208 -4.66 9.34 -3.85
C VAL A 208 -3.71 8.17 -3.59
N LEU A 209 -3.84 7.06 -4.32
CA LEU A 209 -2.95 5.91 -4.18
C LEU A 209 -2.49 5.40 -5.55
N HIS A 210 -1.22 5.58 -5.83
CA HIS A 210 -0.57 5.15 -7.07
C HIS A 210 0.45 4.06 -6.78
N PHE A 211 0.62 3.12 -7.72
CA PHE A 211 1.62 2.07 -7.67
C PHE A 211 2.63 2.25 -8.79
N LEU A 212 3.89 2.38 -8.46
CA LEU A 212 4.96 2.74 -9.39
C LEU A 212 6.14 1.76 -9.24
N PRO A 213 6.03 0.55 -9.81
CA PRO A 213 7.15 -0.38 -9.84
C PRO A 213 8.23 0.12 -10.79
N GLY A 214 9.49 -0.06 -10.44
CA GLY A 214 10.63 0.39 -11.23
C GLY A 214 11.92 0.34 -10.43
N ASP A 215 13.02 0.66 -11.09
CA ASP A 215 14.33 0.75 -10.48
C ASP A 215 14.53 2.06 -9.67
N GLY A 216 15.73 2.22 -9.11
CA GLY A 216 16.09 3.41 -8.35
C GLY A 216 16.38 4.65 -9.21
N ALA A 217 16.44 4.50 -10.55
CA ALA A 217 16.72 5.61 -11.47
C ALA A 217 15.43 6.25 -12.02
N THR A 218 14.31 5.52 -11.98
CA THR A 218 12.99 5.99 -12.39
C THR A 218 12.36 6.91 -11.35
#